data_9709f308b47980192dce3325be779161
#
_entry.id   9709f308b47980192dce3325be779161
#
_cell.length_a   1.000
_cell.length_b   1.000
_cell.length_c   1.000
_cell.angle_alpha   90.00
_cell.angle_beta   90.00
_cell.angle_gamma   90.00
#
_symmetry.space_group_name_H-M   'P 1'
#
loop_
_entity.id
_entity.type
_entity.pdbx_description
1 polymer ?
#
loop_
_entity_poly.entity_id
_entity_poly.type
_entity_poly.pdbx_seq_one_letter_code
_entity_poly.pdbx_strand_id
1 'polypeptide(L)'
;MRSIAEIRALLKEATPESFPALERALASDERKGVQQALATARRRIEREEQEHVRLMRLYTFEQELAGGKVVVGLDEVGRGPLAGPVSVGAVVLDPTAAFIEGLNDSKQIAEAKRPAIADEVKRCLLYTSP
;
A
#
# COMPACT_ATOMS: atom_id res chain seq x y z
N MET A 1 -23.46 27.08 -5.79
CA MET A 1 -23.04 26.29 -4.60
C MET A 1 -23.11 24.81 -5.02
N ARG A 2 -22.01 24.06 -4.84
CA ARG A 2 -21.97 22.62 -5.21
C ARG A 2 -22.89 21.80 -4.29
N SER A 3 -23.52 20.78 -4.82
CA SER A 3 -24.30 19.82 -4.03
C SER A 3 -23.38 18.96 -3.15
N ILE A 4 -23.92 18.38 -2.08
CA ILE A 4 -23.15 17.46 -1.21
C ILE A 4 -22.65 16.24 -1.99
N ALA A 5 -23.42 15.77 -2.97
CA ALA A 5 -23.04 14.63 -3.81
C ALA A 5 -21.81 14.96 -4.68
N GLU A 6 -21.79 16.13 -5.31
CA GLU A 6 -20.64 16.59 -6.10
C GLU A 6 -19.39 16.78 -5.23
N ILE A 7 -19.54 17.33 -4.02
CA ILE A 7 -18.42 17.49 -3.07
C ILE A 7 -17.88 16.14 -2.64
N ARG A 8 -18.76 15.17 -2.35
CA ARG A 8 -18.33 13.79 -2.01
C ARG A 8 -17.56 13.13 -3.14
N ALA A 9 -18.01 13.31 -4.39
CA ALA A 9 -17.30 12.77 -5.55
C ALA A 9 -15.91 13.39 -5.69
N LEU A 10 -15.79 14.72 -5.58
CA LEU A 10 -14.51 15.42 -5.63
C LEU A 10 -13.54 14.96 -4.51
N LEU A 11 -14.05 14.83 -3.29
CA LEU A 11 -13.25 14.39 -2.16
C LEU A 11 -12.83 12.91 -2.26
N LYS A 12 -13.63 12.07 -2.92
CA LYS A 12 -13.28 10.68 -3.18
C LYS A 12 -12.09 10.55 -4.13
N GLU A 13 -12.00 11.41 -5.13
CA GLU A 13 -10.91 11.45 -6.12
C GLU A 13 -9.71 12.32 -5.68
N ALA A 14 -9.81 12.97 -4.52
CA ALA A 14 -8.73 13.82 -4.01
C ALA A 14 -7.47 13.02 -3.70
N THR A 15 -6.34 13.53 -4.17
CA THR A 15 -5.00 13.03 -3.86
C THR A 15 -4.38 13.78 -2.67
N PRO A 16 -3.29 13.28 -2.05
CA PRO A 16 -2.57 14.00 -1.01
C PRO A 16 -2.20 15.44 -1.40
N GLU A 17 -1.85 15.66 -2.67
CA GLU A 17 -1.45 16.97 -3.19
C GLU A 17 -2.65 17.92 -3.37
N SER A 18 -3.80 17.40 -3.83
CA SER A 18 -4.99 18.20 -4.13
C SER A 18 -5.87 18.46 -2.91
N PHE A 19 -5.84 17.58 -1.92
CA PHE A 19 -6.71 17.63 -0.75
C PHE A 19 -6.57 18.94 0.06
N PRO A 20 -5.37 19.48 0.35
CA PRO A 20 -5.24 20.71 1.13
C PRO A 20 -5.93 21.93 0.50
N ALA A 21 -6.00 21.98 -0.82
CA ALA A 21 -6.72 23.03 -1.54
C ALA A 21 -8.25 22.88 -1.41
N LEU A 22 -8.74 21.62 -1.54
CA LEU A 22 -10.17 21.31 -1.36
C LEU A 22 -10.61 21.56 0.09
N GLU A 23 -9.81 21.17 1.06
CA GLU A 23 -10.08 21.37 2.47
C GLU A 23 -10.22 22.86 2.82
N ARG A 24 -9.30 23.71 2.35
CA ARG A 24 -9.38 25.17 2.51
C ARG A 24 -10.62 25.77 1.84
N ALA A 25 -10.94 25.31 0.62
CA ALA A 25 -12.10 25.78 -0.11
C ALA A 25 -13.44 25.41 0.55
N LEU A 26 -13.47 24.32 1.32
CA LEU A 26 -14.68 23.81 1.99
C LEU A 26 -14.68 24.08 3.50
N ALA A 27 -13.68 24.78 4.04
CA ALA A 27 -13.53 25.03 5.48
C ALA A 27 -14.71 25.79 6.11
N SER A 28 -15.35 26.69 5.33
CA SER A 28 -16.51 27.46 5.76
C SER A 28 -17.85 26.77 5.51
N ASP A 29 -17.88 25.59 4.94
CA ASP A 29 -19.10 24.84 4.64
C ASP A 29 -19.54 24.04 5.87
N GLU A 30 -20.48 24.54 6.63
CA GLU A 30 -20.97 23.94 7.89
C GLU A 30 -21.94 22.76 7.69
N ARG A 31 -22.29 22.41 6.45
CA ARG A 31 -23.19 21.31 6.18
C ARG A 31 -22.61 20.00 6.69
N LYS A 32 -23.34 19.29 7.57
CA LYS A 32 -22.89 18.02 8.19
C LYS A 32 -22.38 17.00 7.18
N GLY A 33 -23.04 16.88 6.02
CA GLY A 33 -22.65 15.96 4.96
C GLY A 33 -21.32 16.30 4.31
N VAL A 34 -20.93 17.58 4.27
CA VAL A 34 -19.63 18.06 3.77
C VAL A 34 -18.55 17.80 4.82
N GLN A 35 -18.81 18.13 6.07
CA GLN A 35 -17.86 17.89 7.17
C GLN A 35 -17.53 16.39 7.36
N GLN A 36 -18.53 15.53 7.24
CA GLN A 36 -18.31 14.08 7.26
C GLN A 36 -17.47 13.61 6.07
N ALA A 37 -17.73 14.15 4.87
CA ALA A 37 -16.97 13.79 3.67
C ALA A 37 -15.50 14.24 3.78
N LEU A 38 -15.25 15.46 4.29
CA LEU A 38 -13.91 15.97 4.58
C LEU A 38 -13.16 15.08 5.58
N ALA A 39 -13.80 14.74 6.71
CA ALA A 39 -13.21 13.86 7.72
C ALA A 39 -12.86 12.47 7.15
N THR A 40 -13.72 11.92 6.29
CA THR A 40 -13.50 10.64 5.64
C THR A 40 -12.32 10.71 4.67
N ALA A 41 -12.27 11.74 3.82
CA ALA A 41 -11.18 11.95 2.88
C ALA A 41 -9.83 12.15 3.60
N ARG A 42 -9.80 12.96 4.67
CA ARG A 42 -8.61 13.18 5.49
C ARG A 42 -8.06 11.86 6.03
N ARG A 43 -8.91 11.04 6.67
CA ARG A 43 -8.49 9.73 7.21
C ARG A 43 -7.96 8.77 6.14
N ARG A 44 -8.53 8.82 4.94
CA ARG A 44 -8.05 8.02 3.81
C ARG A 44 -6.66 8.46 3.40
N ILE A 45 -6.47 9.75 3.17
CA ILE A 45 -5.19 10.34 2.73
C ILE A 45 -4.10 10.13 3.77
N GLU A 46 -4.37 10.39 5.06
CA GLU A 46 -3.43 10.13 6.15
C GLU A 46 -3.00 8.65 6.19
N ARG A 47 -3.92 7.74 5.92
CA ARG A 47 -3.63 6.30 5.88
C ARG A 47 -2.77 5.93 4.67
N GLU A 48 -3.03 6.52 3.51
CA GLU A 48 -2.23 6.34 2.29
C GLU A 48 -0.80 6.87 2.49
N GLU A 49 -0.65 8.05 3.11
CA GLU A 49 0.66 8.63 3.43
C GLU A 49 1.43 7.77 4.44
N GLN A 50 0.78 7.29 5.50
CA GLN A 50 1.41 6.40 6.47
C GLN A 50 1.86 5.08 5.83
N GLU A 51 1.06 4.51 4.94
CA GLU A 51 1.42 3.31 4.19
C GLU A 51 2.60 3.58 3.26
N HIS A 52 2.62 4.71 2.57
CA HIS A 52 3.74 5.10 1.72
C HIS A 52 5.04 5.23 2.53
N VAL A 53 5.00 5.90 3.68
CA VAL A 53 6.15 6.03 4.59
C VAL A 53 6.61 4.65 5.10
N ARG A 54 5.68 3.76 5.43
CA ARG A 54 6.00 2.40 5.84
C ARG A 54 6.73 1.62 4.74
N LEU A 55 6.23 1.68 3.51
CA LEU A 55 6.85 1.02 2.36
C LEU A 55 8.24 1.60 2.08
N MET A 56 8.39 2.92 2.09
CA MET A 56 9.69 3.56 1.92
C MET A 56 10.73 3.05 2.92
N ARG A 57 10.35 2.90 4.19
CA ARG A 57 11.24 2.38 5.23
C ARG A 57 11.68 0.94 4.95
N LEU A 58 10.78 0.09 4.47
CA LEU A 58 11.12 -1.29 4.10
C LEU A 58 12.14 -1.32 2.97
N TYR A 59 11.91 -0.56 1.91
CA TYR A 59 12.83 -0.49 0.76
C TYR A 59 14.18 0.14 1.13
N THR A 60 14.18 1.20 1.95
CA THR A 60 15.42 1.82 2.44
C THR A 60 16.23 0.85 3.27
N PHE A 61 15.59 0.10 4.19
CA PHE A 61 16.26 -0.92 5.00
C PHE A 61 16.87 -2.01 4.13
N GLU A 62 16.16 -2.47 3.11
CA GLU A 62 16.67 -3.46 2.16
C GLU A 62 17.90 -2.93 1.41
N GLN A 63 17.86 -1.70 0.92
CA GLN A 63 18.98 -1.05 0.21
C GLN A 63 20.20 -0.86 1.12
N GLU A 64 19.99 -0.45 2.36
CA GLU A 64 21.06 -0.32 3.37
C GLU A 64 21.70 -1.68 3.68
N LEU A 65 20.87 -2.72 3.87
CA LEU A 65 21.33 -4.08 4.10
C LEU A 65 22.11 -4.64 2.89
N ALA A 66 21.66 -4.30 1.69
CA ALA A 66 22.27 -4.75 0.44
C ALA A 66 23.71 -4.24 0.28
N GLY A 67 24.00 -3.00 0.70
CA GLY A 67 25.31 -2.39 0.51
C GLY A 67 25.80 -2.45 -0.94
N GLY A 68 24.90 -2.27 -1.91
CA GLY A 68 25.16 -2.41 -3.35
C GLY A 68 25.12 -3.84 -3.89
N LYS A 69 24.73 -4.83 -3.07
CA LYS A 69 24.56 -6.24 -3.47
C LYS A 69 23.07 -6.57 -3.67
N VAL A 70 22.83 -7.72 -4.26
CA VAL A 70 21.46 -8.26 -4.41
C VAL A 70 21.01 -8.86 -3.07
N VAL A 71 19.80 -8.48 -2.65
CA VAL A 71 19.14 -9.06 -1.46
C VAL A 71 18.10 -10.09 -1.92
N VAL A 72 18.15 -11.26 -1.30
CA VAL A 72 17.18 -12.34 -1.51
C VAL A 72 16.32 -12.46 -0.25
N GLY A 73 15.02 -12.26 -0.38
CA GLY A 73 14.05 -12.54 0.68
C GLY A 73 13.68 -14.03 0.65
N LEU A 74 13.68 -14.67 1.81
CA LEU A 74 13.28 -16.06 1.98
C LEU A 74 12.16 -16.17 3.02
N ASP A 75 11.16 -17.01 2.72
CA ASP A 75 10.13 -17.38 3.69
C ASP A 75 9.62 -18.80 3.43
N GLU A 76 9.09 -19.45 4.46
CA GLU A 76 8.56 -20.81 4.37
C GLU A 76 7.06 -20.89 4.63
N VAL A 77 6.42 -21.90 4.02
CA VAL A 77 5.02 -22.24 4.24
C VAL A 77 4.87 -23.76 4.46
N GLY A 78 3.92 -24.16 5.28
CA GLY A 78 3.66 -25.57 5.59
C GLY A 78 4.40 -26.10 6.82
N ARG A 79 4.90 -25.24 7.68
CA ARG A 79 5.64 -25.60 8.90
C ARG A 79 4.75 -26.02 10.08
N GLY A 80 3.46 -25.63 10.07
CA GLY A 80 2.51 -25.91 11.16
C GLY A 80 1.90 -27.32 11.18
N PRO A 81 1.61 -27.94 10.02
CA PRO A 81 1.06 -29.31 9.98
C PRO A 81 2.04 -30.36 10.49
N LEU A 82 1.52 -31.37 11.22
CA LEU A 82 2.30 -32.52 11.68
C LEU A 82 2.78 -33.40 10.54
N ALA A 83 2.09 -33.38 9.40
CA ALA A 83 2.45 -34.06 8.16
C ALA A 83 2.07 -33.20 6.96
N GLY A 84 2.94 -33.13 5.98
CA GLY A 84 2.75 -32.36 4.77
C GLY A 84 4.06 -31.74 4.26
N PRO A 85 4.09 -31.24 3.03
CA PRO A 85 5.27 -30.62 2.45
C PRO A 85 5.53 -29.24 3.10
N VAL A 86 6.79 -28.91 3.30
CA VAL A 86 7.27 -27.56 3.57
C VAL A 86 7.75 -26.97 2.25
N SER A 87 7.26 -25.77 1.90
CA SER A 87 7.71 -25.03 0.73
C SER A 87 8.47 -23.78 1.18
N VAL A 88 9.55 -23.46 0.48
CA VAL A 88 10.33 -22.22 0.71
C VAL A 88 10.25 -21.38 -0.54
N GLY A 89 9.86 -20.11 -0.37
CA GLY A 89 9.90 -19.10 -1.41
C GLY A 89 11.16 -18.26 -1.31
N ALA A 90 11.78 -17.94 -2.44
CA ALA A 90 12.89 -17.02 -2.55
C ALA A 90 12.52 -15.91 -3.55
N VAL A 91 12.69 -14.66 -3.16
CA VAL A 91 12.29 -13.51 -3.96
C VAL A 91 13.42 -12.49 -4.02
N VAL A 92 13.72 -12.01 -5.23
CA VAL A 92 14.56 -10.86 -5.49
C VAL A 92 13.71 -9.79 -6.18
N LEU A 93 13.47 -8.68 -5.53
CA LEU A 93 12.75 -7.55 -6.12
C LEU A 93 13.70 -6.60 -6.83
N ASP A 94 13.24 -5.99 -7.92
CA ASP A 94 13.96 -4.93 -8.59
C ASP A 94 13.97 -3.68 -7.68
N PRO A 95 15.13 -3.19 -7.23
CA PRO A 95 15.21 -2.01 -6.37
C PRO A 95 14.77 -0.72 -7.07
N THR A 96 14.65 -0.74 -8.40
CA THR A 96 14.19 0.39 -9.22
C THR A 96 12.69 0.32 -9.55
N ALA A 97 12.04 -0.80 -9.22
CA ALA A 97 10.60 -0.96 -9.43
C ALA A 97 9.80 -0.02 -8.51
N ALA A 98 8.59 0.31 -8.95
CA ALA A 98 7.64 1.04 -8.11
C ALA A 98 7.30 0.25 -6.83
N PHE A 99 6.96 0.96 -5.77
CA PHE A 99 6.51 0.32 -4.53
C PHE A 99 5.26 -0.52 -4.77
N ILE A 100 5.26 -1.73 -4.20
CA ILE A 100 4.09 -2.61 -4.22
C ILE A 100 3.18 -2.17 -3.09
N GLU A 101 2.08 -1.52 -3.44
CA GLU A 101 1.11 -1.03 -2.48
C GLU A 101 0.48 -2.19 -1.70
N GLY A 102 0.38 -2.03 -0.36
CA GLY A 102 -0.17 -3.05 0.52
C GLY A 102 0.75 -4.24 0.81
N LEU A 103 2.01 -4.23 0.33
CA LEU A 103 2.98 -5.27 0.65
C LEU A 103 3.22 -5.35 2.15
N ASN A 104 3.03 -6.54 2.72
CA ASN A 104 3.21 -6.81 4.15
C ASN A 104 3.39 -8.31 4.39
N ASP A 105 3.64 -8.71 5.65
CA ASP A 105 3.54 -10.10 6.07
C ASP A 105 2.19 -10.70 5.64
N SER A 106 2.21 -11.89 5.04
CA SER A 106 1.01 -12.55 4.52
C SER A 106 -0.10 -12.71 5.56
N LYS A 107 0.26 -12.83 6.84
CA LYS A 107 -0.69 -12.94 7.95
C LYS A 107 -1.45 -11.62 8.22
N GLN A 108 -0.87 -10.49 7.80
CA GLN A 108 -1.47 -9.17 7.95
C GLN A 108 -2.24 -8.73 6.70
N ILE A 109 -2.10 -9.45 5.59
CA ILE A 109 -2.83 -9.19 4.35
C ILE A 109 -4.13 -9.98 4.36
N ALA A 110 -5.27 -9.28 4.18
CA ALA A 110 -6.57 -9.92 4.02
C ALA A 110 -6.54 -10.94 2.87
N GLU A 111 -7.09 -12.12 3.09
CA GLU A 111 -7.03 -13.25 2.15
C GLU A 111 -7.46 -12.87 0.74
N ALA A 112 -8.55 -12.11 0.61
CA ALA A 112 -9.06 -11.63 -0.68
C ALA A 112 -8.10 -10.72 -1.46
N LYS A 113 -7.12 -10.10 -0.79
CA LYS A 113 -6.13 -9.20 -1.42
C LYS A 113 -4.83 -9.90 -1.80
N ARG A 114 -4.55 -11.06 -1.22
CA ARG A 114 -3.29 -11.80 -1.43
C ARG A 114 -3.01 -12.12 -2.90
N PRO A 115 -3.98 -12.60 -3.72
CA PRO A 115 -3.72 -12.89 -5.12
C PRO A 115 -3.24 -11.67 -5.92
N ALA A 116 -3.89 -10.53 -5.75
CA ALA A 116 -3.54 -9.29 -6.45
C ALA A 116 -2.12 -8.80 -6.07
N ILE A 117 -1.78 -8.83 -4.78
CA ILE A 117 -0.43 -8.47 -4.31
C ILE A 117 0.61 -9.47 -4.81
N ALA A 118 0.30 -10.77 -4.83
CA ALA A 118 1.20 -11.80 -5.38
C ALA A 118 1.49 -11.58 -6.87
N ASP A 119 0.51 -11.16 -7.65
CA ASP A 119 0.69 -10.84 -9.06
C ASP A 119 1.55 -9.57 -9.26
N GLU A 120 1.41 -8.57 -8.40
CA GLU A 120 2.31 -7.40 -8.39
C GLU A 120 3.74 -7.81 -8.04
N VAL A 121 3.94 -8.62 -7.01
CA VAL A 121 5.26 -9.15 -6.64
C VAL A 121 5.89 -9.85 -7.83
N LYS A 122 5.18 -10.76 -8.51
CA LYS A 122 5.68 -11.48 -9.68
C LYS A 122 6.11 -10.56 -10.82
N ARG A 123 5.41 -9.45 -11.02
CA ARG A 123 5.78 -8.42 -12.03
C ARG A 123 7.04 -7.64 -11.69
N CYS A 124 7.35 -7.51 -10.40
CA CYS A 124 8.51 -6.78 -9.90
C CYS A 124 9.74 -7.68 -9.64
N LEU A 125 9.69 -8.97 -9.97
CA LEU A 125 10.82 -9.87 -9.80
C LEU A 125 11.92 -9.59 -10.81
N LEU A 126 13.17 -9.50 -10.34
CA LEU A 126 14.34 -9.47 -11.21
C LEU A 126 14.57 -10.79 -11.91
N TYR A 127 14.15 -11.89 -11.29
CA TYR A 127 14.35 -13.24 -11.77
C TYR A 127 13.14 -14.11 -11.43
N THR A 128 12.62 -14.82 -12.42
CA THR A 128 11.61 -15.87 -12.24
C THR A 128 12.25 -17.21 -12.59
N SER A 129 12.23 -18.15 -11.65
CA SER A 129 12.52 -19.56 -11.97
C SER A 129 11.35 -20.16 -12.75
N PRO A 130 11.58 -20.96 -13.79
CA PRO A 130 10.52 -21.69 -14.50
C PRO A 130 9.82 -22.71 -13.59
#